data_abc1ea7ee744f9d3180d3a62d7ffc5a7
#
_entry.id   abc1ea7ee744f9d3180d3a62d7ffc5a7
#
_cell.length_a   1.000
_cell.length_b   1.000
_cell.length_c   1.000
_cell.angle_alpha   90.00
_cell.angle_beta   90.00
_cell.angle_gamma   90.00
#
_symmetry.space_group_name_H-M   'P 1'
#
loop_
_entity.id
_entity.type
_entity.pdbx_description
1 polymer ?
#
loop_
_entity_poly.entity_id
_entity_poly.type
_entity_poly.pdbx_seq_one_letter_code
_entity_poly.pdbx_strand_id
1 'polypeptide(L)'
;CRVTDVPARLTALQGELKAVEQKAAELADKIAKAQVSDVDSQIRDIKGIKALVQQVSVDDIEALRNLGDQMRDKVGGVVVLASVFADGKISILTMATKDAVAKGIHAGNIVKEVARICGGGGGGRPDMAQAGGKDASKLGEALETAWGVIETQVK
;
A
#
# COMPACT_ATOMS: atom_id res chain seq x y z
N CYS A 1 44.40 5.31 -21.79
CA CYS A 1 43.92 4.45 -20.70
C CYS A 1 44.82 3.24 -20.52
N ARG A 2 45.47 3.16 -19.41
CA ARG A 2 46.28 1.99 -19.06
C ARG A 2 45.36 0.87 -18.57
N VAL A 3 45.56 -0.35 -19.05
CA VAL A 3 44.76 -1.54 -18.70
C VAL A 3 44.79 -1.84 -17.20
N THR A 4 45.83 -1.37 -16.48
CA THR A 4 45.99 -1.51 -15.03
C THR A 4 45.04 -0.66 -14.19
N ASP A 5 44.38 0.35 -14.79
CA ASP A 5 43.46 1.24 -14.05
C ASP A 5 42.00 0.76 -14.11
N VAL A 6 41.70 -0.22 -14.98
CA VAL A 6 40.33 -0.75 -15.16
C VAL A 6 39.77 -1.39 -13.89
N PRO A 7 40.51 -2.22 -13.13
CA PRO A 7 39.98 -2.82 -11.90
C PRO A 7 39.65 -1.79 -10.81
N ALA A 8 40.54 -0.75 -10.67
CA ALA A 8 40.32 0.30 -9.69
C ALA A 8 39.09 1.17 -10.02
N ARG A 9 38.86 1.47 -11.29
CA ARG A 9 37.69 2.20 -11.74
C ARG A 9 36.42 1.40 -11.59
N LEU A 10 36.43 0.11 -11.87
CA LEU A 10 35.30 -0.79 -11.66
C LEU A 10 34.93 -0.87 -10.19
N THR A 11 35.90 -0.97 -9.29
CA THR A 11 35.65 -0.99 -7.85
C THR A 11 35.08 0.35 -7.36
N ALA A 12 35.56 1.48 -7.87
CA ALA A 12 35.03 2.80 -7.54
C ALA A 12 33.59 2.96 -8.03
N LEU A 13 33.27 2.55 -9.27
CA LEU A 13 31.92 2.59 -9.83
C LEU A 13 30.96 1.67 -9.06
N GLN A 14 31.40 0.49 -8.69
CA GLN A 14 30.60 -0.41 -7.85
C GLN A 14 30.32 0.18 -6.45
N GLY A 15 31.29 0.86 -5.86
CA GLY A 15 31.13 1.58 -4.60
C GLY A 15 30.13 2.73 -4.71
N GLU A 16 30.21 3.52 -5.78
CA GLU A 16 29.27 4.62 -6.04
C GLU A 16 27.85 4.09 -6.29
N LEU A 17 27.69 3.04 -7.08
CA LEU A 17 26.40 2.40 -7.34
C LEU A 17 25.79 1.88 -6.05
N LYS A 18 26.56 1.20 -5.22
CA LYS A 18 26.11 0.70 -3.93
C LYS A 18 25.70 1.81 -2.97
N ALA A 19 26.43 2.92 -2.96
CA ALA A 19 26.10 4.10 -2.15
C ALA A 19 24.78 4.76 -2.62
N VAL A 20 24.55 4.85 -3.93
CA VAL A 20 23.31 5.37 -4.50
C VAL A 20 22.13 4.45 -4.19
N GLU A 21 22.29 3.14 -4.32
CA GLU A 21 21.27 2.17 -3.96
C GLU A 21 20.91 2.23 -2.46
N GLN A 22 21.90 2.38 -1.58
CA GLN A 22 21.65 2.55 -0.15
C GLN A 22 20.92 3.85 0.16
N LYS A 23 21.29 4.97 -0.50
CA LYS A 23 20.57 6.25 -0.34
C LYS A 23 19.16 6.17 -0.84
N ALA A 24 18.89 5.51 -1.96
CA ALA A 24 17.56 5.29 -2.48
C ALA A 24 16.72 4.45 -1.51
N ALA A 25 17.27 3.39 -0.93
CA ALA A 25 16.62 2.56 0.06
C ALA A 25 16.32 3.33 1.36
N GLU A 26 17.26 4.14 1.85
CA GLU A 26 17.07 5.01 3.01
C GLU A 26 15.97 6.06 2.78
N LEU A 27 15.96 6.69 1.60
CA LEU A 27 14.92 7.67 1.23
C LEU A 27 13.55 7.01 1.13
N ALA A 28 13.46 5.83 0.52
CA ALA A 28 12.22 5.06 0.45
C ALA A 28 11.72 4.68 1.84
N ASP A 29 12.61 4.26 2.74
CA ASP A 29 12.28 3.95 4.13
C ASP A 29 11.82 5.19 4.91
N LYS A 30 12.47 6.34 4.71
CA LYS A 30 12.06 7.62 5.31
C LYS A 30 10.69 8.08 4.81
N ILE A 31 10.42 7.94 3.51
CA ILE A 31 9.11 8.27 2.93
C ILE A 31 8.04 7.33 3.51
N ALA A 32 8.30 6.04 3.57
CA ALA A 32 7.39 5.06 4.17
C ALA A 32 7.11 5.37 5.65
N LYS A 33 8.15 5.72 6.43
CA LYS A 33 8.00 6.13 7.83
C LYS A 33 7.23 7.44 8.00
N ALA A 34 7.45 8.42 7.14
CA ALA A 34 6.69 9.66 7.16
C ALA A 34 5.21 9.42 6.83
N GLN A 35 4.91 8.57 5.86
CA GLN A 35 3.54 8.16 5.56
C GLN A 35 2.88 7.42 6.72
N VAL A 36 3.62 6.63 7.47
CA VAL A 36 3.12 5.93 8.68
C VAL A 36 2.88 6.91 9.84
N SER A 37 3.61 8.00 9.94
CA SER A 37 3.40 9.00 11.01
C SER A 37 2.08 9.77 10.89
N ASP A 38 1.59 9.98 9.66
CA ASP A 38 0.31 10.66 9.41
C ASP A 38 -0.91 9.73 9.54
N VAL A 39 -0.67 8.43 9.66
CA VAL A 39 -1.71 7.39 9.76
C VAL A 39 -2.60 7.60 10.97
N ASP A 40 -2.03 7.98 12.12
CA ASP A 40 -2.79 8.12 13.37
C ASP A 40 -3.91 9.17 13.27
N SER A 41 -3.72 10.20 12.43
CA SER A 41 -4.72 11.23 12.19
C SER A 41 -5.84 10.80 11.23
N GLN A 42 -5.61 9.76 10.44
CA GLN A 42 -6.53 9.27 9.42
C GLN A 42 -7.28 7.99 9.84
N ILE A 43 -6.90 7.39 10.96
CA ILE A 43 -7.60 6.23 11.50
C ILE A 43 -8.99 6.66 11.98
N ARG A 44 -10.01 5.98 11.45
CA ARG A 44 -11.39 6.14 11.91
C ARG A 44 -11.84 4.89 12.64
N ASP A 45 -12.56 5.08 13.74
CA ASP A 45 -13.22 3.98 14.43
C ASP A 45 -14.64 3.84 13.87
N ILE A 46 -14.93 2.68 13.32
CA ILE A 46 -16.23 2.33 12.76
C ILE A 46 -16.80 1.18 13.58
N LYS A 47 -17.75 1.46 14.44
CA LYS A 47 -18.43 0.47 15.29
C LYS A 47 -17.46 -0.43 16.09
N GLY A 48 -16.35 0.15 16.57
CA GLY A 48 -15.33 -0.57 17.34
C GLY A 48 -14.29 -1.32 16.51
N ILE A 49 -14.21 -1.02 15.21
CA ILE A 49 -13.12 -1.46 14.33
C ILE A 49 -12.37 -0.23 13.84
N LYS A 50 -11.08 -0.22 14.05
CA LYS A 50 -10.22 0.82 13.50
C LYS A 50 -10.02 0.58 12.01
N ALA A 51 -10.32 1.57 11.20
CA ALA A 51 -10.16 1.52 9.76
C ALA A 51 -9.26 2.64 9.27
N LEU A 52 -8.39 2.32 8.34
CA LEU A 52 -7.53 3.27 7.64
C LEU A 52 -7.74 3.11 6.14
N VAL A 53 -7.99 4.20 5.46
CA VAL A 53 -8.04 4.25 4.00
C VAL A 53 -7.11 5.35 3.54
N GLN A 54 -6.06 4.99 2.80
CA GLN A 54 -5.01 5.93 2.40
C GLN A 54 -4.49 5.63 1.01
N GLN A 55 -4.19 6.69 0.26
CA GLN A 55 -3.37 6.61 -0.93
C GLN A 55 -1.90 6.71 -0.54
N VAL A 56 -1.08 5.80 -1.04
CA VAL A 56 0.37 5.76 -0.79
C VAL A 56 1.12 5.76 -2.12
N SER A 57 2.36 6.20 -2.09
CA SER A 57 3.25 6.14 -3.25
C SER A 57 4.33 5.11 -2.97
N VAL A 58 4.24 3.99 -3.68
CA VAL A 58 5.22 2.91 -3.63
C VAL A 58 5.50 2.43 -5.05
N ASP A 59 6.71 1.92 -5.28
CA ASP A 59 7.19 1.58 -6.61
C ASP A 59 6.74 0.19 -7.08
N ASP A 60 6.41 -0.68 -6.16
CA ASP A 60 5.99 -2.05 -6.46
C ASP A 60 4.93 -2.61 -5.50
N ILE A 61 4.41 -3.76 -5.87
CA ILE A 61 3.35 -4.47 -5.12
C ILE A 61 3.90 -5.05 -3.81
N GLU A 62 5.16 -5.45 -3.77
CA GLU A 62 5.76 -6.01 -2.55
C GLU A 62 5.95 -4.93 -1.50
N ALA A 63 6.40 -3.73 -1.90
CA ALA A 63 6.47 -2.57 -1.02
C ALA A 63 5.08 -2.20 -0.48
N LEU A 64 4.04 -2.24 -1.33
CA LEU A 64 2.67 -2.00 -0.93
C LEU A 64 2.18 -3.02 0.13
N ARG A 65 2.51 -4.30 -0.05
CA ARG A 65 2.17 -5.36 0.91
C ARG A 65 2.89 -5.19 2.24
N ASN A 66 4.19 -4.93 2.21
CA ASN A 66 4.98 -4.71 3.41
C ASN A 66 4.46 -3.51 4.21
N LEU A 67 4.11 -2.43 3.52
CA LEU A 67 3.50 -1.26 4.14
C LEU A 67 2.11 -1.60 4.71
N GLY A 68 1.32 -2.37 3.99
CA GLY A 68 0.01 -2.84 4.43
C GLY A 68 0.09 -3.69 5.70
N ASP A 69 1.04 -4.61 5.80
CA ASP A 69 1.26 -5.42 7.01
C ASP A 69 1.64 -4.54 8.21
N GLN A 70 2.57 -3.61 8.04
CA GLN A 70 2.97 -2.68 9.10
C GLN A 70 1.80 -1.80 9.56
N MET A 71 1.03 -1.26 8.61
CA MET A 71 -0.12 -0.44 8.94
C MET A 71 -1.24 -1.25 9.59
N ARG A 72 -1.52 -2.47 9.11
CA ARG A 72 -2.50 -3.37 9.73
C ARG A 72 -2.16 -3.66 11.19
N ASP A 73 -0.91 -3.96 11.48
CA ASP A 73 -0.45 -4.27 12.83
C ASP A 73 -0.50 -3.01 13.73
N LYS A 74 -0.23 -1.84 13.17
CA LYS A 74 -0.34 -0.56 13.88
C LYS A 74 -1.79 -0.16 14.13
N VAL A 75 -2.65 -0.27 13.13
CA VAL A 75 -4.07 0.10 13.22
C VAL A 75 -4.85 -0.91 14.06
N GLY A 76 -4.52 -2.18 13.97
CA GLY A 76 -5.23 -3.25 14.67
C GLY A 76 -6.66 -3.47 14.17
N GLY A 77 -6.92 -3.20 12.90
CA GLY A 77 -8.25 -3.31 12.30
C GLY A 77 -8.21 -3.59 10.81
N VAL A 78 -8.82 -2.74 10.00
CA VAL A 78 -8.84 -2.83 8.56
C VAL A 78 -8.00 -1.72 7.93
N VAL A 79 -7.23 -2.06 6.91
CA VAL A 79 -6.39 -1.12 6.17
C VAL A 79 -6.66 -1.27 4.68
N VAL A 80 -6.97 -0.16 4.02
CA VAL A 80 -7.12 -0.06 2.56
C VAL A 80 -6.05 0.88 2.03
N LEU A 81 -5.14 0.36 1.27
CA LEU A 81 -4.07 1.13 0.62
C LEU A 81 -4.25 1.10 -0.88
N ALA A 82 -4.07 2.24 -1.51
CA ALA A 82 -4.06 2.35 -2.95
C ALA A 82 -2.78 3.06 -3.40
N SER A 83 -2.14 2.53 -4.42
CA SER A 83 -0.97 3.13 -5.06
C SER A 83 -1.17 3.25 -6.56
N VAL A 84 -0.65 4.32 -7.12
CA VAL A 84 -0.58 4.52 -8.56
C VAL A 84 0.87 4.34 -8.97
N PHE A 85 1.13 3.36 -9.82
CA PHE A 85 2.46 3.09 -10.34
C PHE A 85 2.83 4.00 -11.51
N ALA A 86 4.12 4.05 -11.83
CA ALA A 86 4.64 4.88 -12.91
C ALA A 86 4.05 4.55 -14.31
N ASP A 87 3.55 3.33 -14.49
CA ASP A 87 2.86 2.90 -15.70
C ASP A 87 1.37 3.29 -15.75
N GLY A 88 0.91 4.07 -14.77
CA GLY A 88 -0.47 4.51 -14.65
C GLY A 88 -1.45 3.47 -14.12
N LYS A 89 -0.96 2.28 -13.77
CA LYS A 89 -1.78 1.25 -13.14
C LYS A 89 -2.01 1.54 -11.68
N ILE A 90 -3.20 1.24 -11.22
CA ILE A 90 -3.55 1.33 -9.80
C ILE A 90 -3.44 -0.05 -9.18
N SER A 91 -2.85 -0.13 -8.02
CA SER A 91 -2.93 -1.30 -7.16
C SER A 91 -3.64 -0.94 -5.86
N ILE A 92 -4.63 -1.72 -5.51
CA ILE A 92 -5.42 -1.54 -4.29
C ILE A 92 -5.19 -2.78 -3.43
N LEU A 93 -4.78 -2.56 -2.20
CA LEU A 93 -4.54 -3.60 -1.22
C LEU A 93 -5.46 -3.36 -0.02
N THR A 94 -6.18 -4.38 0.37
CA THR A 94 -6.98 -4.36 1.60
C THR A 94 -6.50 -5.47 2.52
N MET A 95 -6.19 -5.12 3.75
CA MET A 95 -5.81 -6.06 4.79
C MET A 95 -6.69 -5.86 6.03
N ALA A 96 -7.04 -6.95 6.67
CA ALA A 96 -7.84 -6.94 7.89
C ALA A 96 -7.25 -7.88 8.93
N THR A 97 -7.33 -7.49 10.20
CA THR A 97 -6.98 -8.37 11.31
C THR A 97 -8.03 -9.46 11.49
N LYS A 98 -7.67 -10.54 12.15
CA LYS A 98 -8.61 -11.63 12.45
C LYS A 98 -9.83 -11.16 13.25
N ASP A 99 -9.62 -10.19 14.13
CA ASP A 99 -10.69 -9.59 14.93
C ASP A 99 -11.66 -8.79 14.05
N ALA A 100 -11.15 -8.03 13.08
CA ALA A 100 -11.98 -7.32 12.12
C ALA A 100 -12.78 -8.28 11.24
N VAL A 101 -12.16 -9.37 10.78
CA VAL A 101 -12.84 -10.42 10.01
C VAL A 101 -13.93 -11.09 10.86
N ALA A 102 -13.67 -11.36 12.13
CA ALA A 102 -14.66 -11.93 13.04
C ALA A 102 -15.90 -11.02 13.25
N LYS A 103 -15.73 -9.71 13.11
CA LYS A 103 -16.80 -8.70 13.19
C LYS A 103 -17.55 -8.49 11.85
N GLY A 104 -17.21 -9.24 10.83
CA GLY A 104 -17.89 -9.24 9.54
C GLY A 104 -17.15 -8.55 8.41
N ILE A 105 -15.97 -8.01 8.65
CA ILE A 105 -15.13 -7.41 7.60
C ILE A 105 -14.62 -8.49 6.64
N HIS A 106 -14.73 -8.20 5.35
CA HIS A 106 -14.25 -9.07 4.28
C HIS A 106 -13.44 -8.24 3.29
N ALA A 107 -12.10 -8.33 3.38
CA ALA A 107 -11.19 -7.56 2.54
C ALA A 107 -11.44 -7.74 1.04
N GLY A 108 -11.79 -8.96 0.62
CA GLY A 108 -12.13 -9.27 -0.77
C GLY A 108 -13.32 -8.49 -1.30
N ASN A 109 -14.34 -8.26 -0.49
CA ASN A 109 -15.51 -7.47 -0.89
C ASN A 109 -15.16 -5.97 -0.97
N ILE A 110 -14.40 -5.46 0.00
CA ILE A 110 -13.97 -4.05 0.03
C ILE A 110 -13.15 -3.75 -1.23
N VAL A 111 -12.12 -4.55 -1.49
CA VAL A 111 -11.23 -4.33 -2.64
C VAL A 111 -11.96 -4.45 -3.97
N LYS A 112 -12.94 -5.33 -4.06
CA LYS A 112 -13.75 -5.54 -5.27
C LYS A 112 -14.59 -4.32 -5.62
N GLU A 113 -15.27 -3.75 -4.64
CA GLU A 113 -16.08 -2.53 -4.84
C GLU A 113 -15.19 -1.31 -5.17
N VAL A 114 -14.09 -1.14 -4.46
CA VAL A 114 -13.12 -0.06 -4.72
C VAL A 114 -12.52 -0.18 -6.12
N ALA A 115 -12.10 -1.37 -6.51
CA ALA A 115 -11.53 -1.61 -7.84
C ALA A 115 -12.54 -1.41 -8.98
N ARG A 116 -13.80 -1.74 -8.73
CA ARG A 116 -14.88 -1.56 -9.71
C ARG A 116 -15.05 -0.10 -10.11
N ILE A 117 -14.91 0.83 -9.17
CA ILE A 117 -14.97 2.27 -9.44
C ILE A 117 -13.78 2.71 -10.29
N CYS A 118 -12.59 2.15 -10.03
CA CYS A 118 -11.39 2.41 -10.83
C CYS A 118 -11.35 1.68 -12.18
N GLY A 119 -12.46 1.09 -12.61
CA GLY A 119 -12.52 0.34 -13.87
C GLY A 119 -11.67 -0.93 -13.90
N GLY A 120 -11.44 -1.51 -12.75
CA GLY A 120 -10.63 -2.70 -12.57
C GLY A 120 -11.37 -3.83 -11.88
N GLY A 121 -10.64 -4.74 -11.30
CA GLY A 121 -11.17 -5.88 -10.58
C GLY A 121 -10.11 -6.57 -9.76
N GLY A 122 -10.56 -7.38 -8.84
CA GLY A 122 -9.71 -8.16 -7.97
C GLY A 122 -10.53 -8.89 -6.93
N GLY A 123 -9.86 -9.35 -5.92
CA GLY A 123 -10.45 -10.09 -4.83
C GLY A 123 -9.37 -10.75 -4.01
N GLY A 124 -9.77 -11.60 -3.10
CA GLY A 124 -8.85 -12.31 -2.24
C GLY A 124 -9.57 -12.93 -1.04
N ARG A 125 -8.81 -13.13 -0.01
CA ARG A 125 -9.29 -13.69 1.25
C ARG A 125 -9.96 -12.60 2.11
N PRO A 126 -10.73 -13.00 3.14
CA PRO A 126 -11.31 -12.05 4.08
C PRO A 126 -10.28 -11.20 4.83
N ASP A 127 -9.10 -11.75 5.07
CA ASP A 127 -8.00 -11.13 5.80
C ASP A 127 -7.05 -10.29 4.91
N MET A 128 -6.97 -10.65 3.62
CA MET A 128 -6.10 -9.96 2.65
C MET A 128 -6.66 -10.11 1.24
N ALA A 129 -6.80 -9.01 0.55
CA ALA A 129 -7.21 -8.99 -0.83
C ALA A 129 -6.50 -7.87 -1.62
N GLN A 130 -6.34 -8.10 -2.90
CA GLN A 130 -5.68 -7.19 -3.82
C GLN A 130 -6.48 -7.05 -5.10
N ALA A 131 -6.49 -5.85 -5.64
CA ALA A 131 -7.10 -5.56 -6.93
C ALA A 131 -6.27 -4.58 -7.73
N GLY A 132 -6.51 -4.52 -9.01
CA GLY A 132 -5.98 -3.52 -9.92
C GLY A 132 -7.06 -2.63 -10.49
N GLY A 133 -6.70 -1.39 -10.83
CA GLY A 133 -7.55 -0.44 -11.53
C GLY A 133 -6.81 0.23 -12.67
N LYS A 134 -7.54 0.88 -13.54
CA LYS A 134 -6.99 1.57 -14.72
C LYS A 134 -7.19 3.08 -14.67
N ASP A 135 -8.11 3.55 -13.87
CA ASP A 135 -8.53 4.95 -13.83
C ASP A 135 -8.13 5.59 -12.50
N ALA A 136 -6.96 6.24 -12.51
CA ALA A 136 -6.43 6.95 -11.34
C ALA A 136 -7.27 8.18 -10.96
N SER A 137 -8.02 8.76 -11.89
CA SER A 137 -8.85 9.93 -11.62
C SER A 137 -10.02 9.62 -10.67
N LYS A 138 -10.45 8.36 -10.63
CA LYS A 138 -11.53 7.89 -9.77
C LYS A 138 -11.05 7.30 -8.44
N LEU A 139 -9.74 7.33 -8.19
CA LEU A 139 -9.17 6.75 -6.99
C LEU A 139 -9.70 7.41 -5.71
N GLY A 140 -9.86 8.74 -5.71
CA GLY A 140 -10.45 9.46 -4.58
C GLY A 140 -11.87 8.98 -4.24
N GLU A 141 -12.74 8.89 -5.24
CA GLU A 141 -14.10 8.36 -5.10
C GLU A 141 -14.10 6.90 -4.63
N ALA A 142 -13.18 6.11 -5.16
CA ALA A 142 -13.01 4.71 -4.76
C ALA A 142 -12.61 4.56 -3.28
N LEU A 143 -11.71 5.41 -2.79
CA LEU A 143 -11.31 5.42 -1.38
C LEU A 143 -12.44 5.87 -0.45
N GLU A 144 -13.24 6.85 -0.87
CA GLU A 144 -14.44 7.24 -0.11
C GLU A 144 -15.46 6.11 -0.04
N THR A 145 -15.66 5.39 -1.15
CA THR A 145 -16.52 4.22 -1.18
C THR A 145 -16.03 3.11 -0.26
N ALA A 146 -14.71 2.96 -0.10
CA ALA A 146 -14.16 2.00 0.84
C ALA A 146 -14.66 2.21 2.28
N TRP A 147 -14.80 3.46 2.72
CA TRP A 147 -15.37 3.80 4.02
C TRP A 147 -16.81 3.29 4.17
N GLY A 148 -17.65 3.55 3.15
CA GLY A 148 -19.04 3.10 3.14
C GLY A 148 -19.19 1.58 3.13
N VAL A 149 -18.32 0.89 2.39
CA VAL A 149 -18.31 -0.58 2.34
C VAL A 149 -17.88 -1.18 3.68
N ILE A 150 -16.87 -0.61 4.32
CA ILE A 150 -16.43 -1.02 5.66
C ILE A 150 -17.57 -0.86 6.66
N GLU A 151 -18.21 0.30 6.69
CA GLU A 151 -19.31 0.59 7.60
C GLU A 151 -20.51 -0.36 7.41
N THR A 152 -20.79 -0.75 6.17
CA THR A 152 -21.88 -1.67 5.84
C THR A 152 -21.58 -3.11 6.26
N GLN A 153 -20.30 -3.51 6.24
CA GLN A 153 -19.90 -4.87 6.60
C GLN A 153 -19.81 -5.09 8.10
N VAL A 154 -19.50 -4.06 8.87
CA VAL A 154 -19.45 -4.15 10.32
C VAL A 154 -20.85 -4.25 10.90
N LYS A 155 -21.13 -5.33 11.56
CA LYS A 155 -22.40 -5.61 12.26
C LYS A 155 -22.43 -5.06 13.66
#